data_94196ad991ad9433fb178fa95ca26d23
#
_entry.id   94196ad991ad9433fb178fa95ca26d23
#
_cell.length_a   1.000
_cell.length_b   1.000
_cell.length_c   1.000
_cell.angle_alpha   90.00
_cell.angle_beta   90.00
_cell.angle_gamma   90.00
#
_symmetry.space_group_name_H-M   'P 1'
#
loop_
_entity.id
_entity.type
_entity.pdbx_description
1 polymer ?
#
loop_
_entity_poly.entity_id
_entity_poly.type
_entity_poly.pdbx_seq_one_letter_code
_entity_poly.pdbx_strand_id
1 'polypeptide(L)'
;MLARRCWPGALTIVVKAAPCVPTFMRAADGTVALRASASPVVQALIRSCGSPLACTSANTHGAPSPASFAAVEGRILEGVDVAVDAGETPCRDASTIVSFQHGGLQILRQGALPASEIERVLSDPMQ
;
A
#
# COMPACT_ATOMS: atom_id res chain seq x y z
N MET A 1 3.06 -10.91 12.64
CA MET A 1 3.89 -10.04 13.49
C MET A 1 4.09 -8.65 12.88
N LEU A 2 4.68 -8.47 11.70
CA LEU A 2 4.88 -7.15 11.04
C LEU A 2 3.58 -6.33 10.90
N ALA A 3 2.49 -6.93 10.43
CA ALA A 3 1.22 -6.22 10.27
C ALA A 3 0.73 -5.56 11.57
N ARG A 4 0.85 -6.25 12.71
CA ARG A 4 0.42 -5.71 14.01
C ARG A 4 1.23 -4.49 14.48
N ARG A 5 2.50 -4.39 14.07
CA ARG A 5 3.44 -3.35 14.53
C ARG A 5 3.61 -2.21 13.52
N CYS A 6 3.39 -2.49 12.22
CA CYS A 6 3.61 -1.51 11.14
C CYS A 6 2.31 -1.04 10.47
N TRP A 7 1.15 -1.60 10.83
CA TRP A 7 -0.15 -1.19 10.34
C TRP A 7 -0.99 -0.55 11.44
N PRO A 8 -1.73 0.50 11.11
CA PRO A 8 -1.76 1.20 9.82
C PRO A 8 -0.47 1.99 9.55
N GLY A 9 0.00 1.98 8.30
CA GLY A 9 1.28 2.63 7.98
C GLY A 9 1.78 2.46 6.54
N ALA A 10 3.08 2.73 6.37
CA ALA A 10 3.75 2.72 5.07
C ALA A 10 4.37 1.34 4.70
N LEU A 11 3.78 0.25 5.18
CA LEU A 11 4.19 -1.11 4.85
C LEU A 11 3.14 -1.78 3.97
N THR A 12 3.57 -2.37 2.86
CA THR A 12 2.79 -3.28 2.01
C THR A 12 3.36 -4.69 2.16
N ILE A 13 2.51 -5.67 2.42
CA ILE A 13 2.90 -7.08 2.58
C ILE A 13 2.29 -7.88 1.43
N VAL A 14 3.13 -8.61 0.69
CA VAL A 14 2.69 -9.56 -0.33
C VAL A 14 2.42 -10.89 0.34
N VAL A 15 1.21 -11.40 0.13
CA VAL A 15 0.72 -12.66 0.71
C VAL A 15 0.06 -13.52 -0.36
N LYS A 16 -0.07 -14.82 -0.10
CA LYS A 16 -0.87 -15.71 -0.95
C LYS A 16 -2.33 -15.25 -0.92
N ALA A 17 -2.93 -15.08 -2.09
CA ALA A 17 -4.31 -14.64 -2.20
C ALA A 17 -5.28 -15.74 -1.74
N ALA A 18 -6.24 -15.36 -0.88
CA ALA A 18 -7.34 -16.25 -0.52
C ALA A 18 -8.27 -16.49 -1.74
N PRO A 19 -9.03 -17.60 -1.78
CA PRO A 19 -9.95 -17.91 -2.89
C PRO A 19 -10.98 -16.80 -3.18
N CYS A 20 -11.38 -16.03 -2.18
CA CYS A 20 -12.33 -14.92 -2.32
C CYS A 20 -11.76 -13.68 -3.03
N VAL A 21 -10.43 -13.57 -3.16
CA VAL A 21 -9.81 -12.45 -3.91
C VAL A 21 -10.06 -12.68 -5.41
N PRO A 22 -10.63 -11.71 -6.15
CA PRO A 22 -10.85 -11.84 -7.59
C PRO A 22 -9.54 -12.12 -8.36
N THR A 23 -9.61 -12.94 -9.40
CA THR A 23 -8.42 -13.36 -10.16
C THR A 23 -7.67 -12.20 -10.80
N PHE A 24 -8.39 -11.17 -11.27
CA PHE A 24 -7.80 -9.97 -11.87
C PHE A 24 -7.02 -9.08 -10.87
N MET A 25 -7.21 -9.31 -9.56
CA MET A 25 -6.47 -8.62 -8.49
C MET A 25 -5.25 -9.40 -8.00
N ARG A 26 -5.04 -10.62 -8.50
CA ARG A 26 -3.92 -11.47 -8.12
C ARG A 26 -2.76 -11.28 -9.10
N ALA A 27 -1.55 -11.32 -8.60
CA ALA A 27 -0.36 -11.46 -9.43
C ALA A 27 -0.33 -12.86 -10.09
N ALA A 28 0.51 -13.03 -11.11
CA ALA A 28 0.64 -14.29 -11.85
C ALA A 28 1.02 -15.49 -10.97
N ASP A 29 1.73 -15.24 -9.86
CA ASP A 29 2.12 -16.24 -8.86
C ASP A 29 1.03 -16.54 -7.81
N GLY A 30 -0.17 -15.97 -7.99
CA GLY A 30 -1.30 -16.13 -7.08
C GLY A 30 -1.21 -15.33 -5.79
N THR A 31 -0.36 -14.31 -5.73
CA THR A 31 -0.23 -13.42 -4.58
C THR A 31 -1.07 -12.15 -4.72
N VAL A 32 -1.23 -11.43 -3.62
CA VAL A 32 -1.85 -10.10 -3.54
C VAL A 32 -1.07 -9.22 -2.56
N ALA A 33 -0.93 -7.95 -2.89
CA ALA A 33 -0.27 -6.96 -2.05
C ALA A 33 -1.32 -6.25 -1.17
N LEU A 34 -1.13 -6.27 0.15
CA LEU A 34 -2.04 -5.69 1.13
C LEU A 34 -1.36 -4.59 1.94
N ARG A 35 -2.11 -3.52 2.22
CA ARG A 35 -1.69 -2.43 3.10
C ARG A 35 -2.87 -1.93 3.93
N ALA A 36 -2.65 -1.63 5.21
CA ALA A 36 -3.57 -0.82 6.01
C ALA A 36 -3.07 0.64 6.02
N SER A 37 -3.83 1.54 5.39
CA SER A 37 -3.47 2.96 5.31
C SER A 37 -3.68 3.67 6.65
N ALA A 38 -2.75 4.57 7.01
CA ALA A 38 -2.91 5.48 8.15
C ALA A 38 -3.75 6.72 7.81
N SER A 39 -4.09 6.97 6.55
CA SER A 39 -4.91 8.11 6.14
C SER A 39 -6.34 7.98 6.67
N PRO A 40 -6.84 8.96 7.45
CA PRO A 40 -8.22 8.95 7.94
C PRO A 40 -9.25 8.93 6.80
N VAL A 41 -8.94 9.62 5.68
CA VAL A 41 -9.80 9.66 4.49
C VAL A 41 -9.93 8.28 3.88
N VAL A 42 -8.82 7.58 3.65
CA VAL A 42 -8.81 6.21 3.10
C VAL A 42 -9.54 5.25 4.05
N GLN A 43 -9.32 5.37 5.35
CA GLN A 43 -10.03 4.54 6.34
C GLN A 43 -11.54 4.80 6.35
N ALA A 44 -11.96 6.06 6.19
CA ALA A 44 -13.39 6.41 6.09
C ALA A 44 -14.01 5.79 4.82
N LEU A 45 -13.33 5.90 3.67
CA LEU A 45 -13.78 5.30 2.42
C LEU A 45 -13.93 3.78 2.54
N ILE A 46 -12.93 3.08 3.08
CA ILE A 46 -12.97 1.62 3.29
C ILE A 46 -14.15 1.23 4.19
N ARG A 47 -14.39 1.97 5.28
CA ARG A 47 -15.53 1.72 6.18
C ARG A 47 -16.87 1.93 5.47
N SER A 48 -16.98 2.98 4.67
CA SER A 48 -18.22 3.28 3.92
C SER A 48 -18.51 2.27 2.83
N CYS A 49 -17.46 1.75 2.14
CA CYS A 49 -17.60 0.72 1.12
C CYS A 49 -17.85 -0.68 1.72
N GLY A 50 -17.52 -0.90 3.00
CA GLY A 50 -17.63 -2.21 3.64
C GLY A 50 -16.70 -3.29 3.07
N SER A 51 -15.70 -2.89 2.26
CA SER A 51 -14.76 -3.80 1.58
C SER A 51 -13.39 -3.15 1.40
N PRO A 52 -12.32 -3.95 1.23
CA PRO A 52 -11.04 -3.43 0.79
C PRO A 52 -11.15 -2.72 -0.58
N LEU A 53 -10.28 -1.74 -0.80
CA LEU A 53 -10.19 -1.00 -2.06
C LEU A 53 -9.00 -1.48 -2.88
N ALA A 54 -9.19 -1.69 -4.17
CA ALA A 54 -8.11 -1.83 -5.13
C ALA A 54 -7.53 -0.44 -5.41
N CYS A 55 -6.24 -0.26 -5.15
CA CYS A 55 -5.58 1.04 -5.28
C CYS A 55 -4.33 0.94 -6.13
N THR A 56 -4.16 1.91 -7.01
CA THR A 56 -2.92 2.17 -7.74
C THR A 56 -2.38 3.55 -7.33
N SER A 57 -1.17 3.91 -7.75
CA SER A 57 -0.70 5.29 -7.67
C SER A 57 -1.44 6.17 -8.69
N ALA A 58 -1.72 7.43 -8.32
CA ALA A 58 -2.46 8.38 -9.16
C ALA A 58 -1.55 9.10 -10.17
N ASN A 59 -0.74 8.34 -10.92
CA ASN A 59 0.21 8.84 -11.92
C ASN A 59 0.18 7.97 -13.17
N THR A 60 0.65 8.52 -14.28
CA THR A 60 0.95 7.74 -15.47
C THR A 60 2.04 6.72 -15.18
N HIS A 61 1.94 5.55 -15.78
CA HIS A 61 2.94 4.49 -15.63
C HIS A 61 4.36 5.00 -15.90
N GLY A 62 5.26 4.82 -14.94
CA GLY A 62 6.65 5.29 -15.00
C GLY A 62 6.88 6.75 -14.56
N ALA A 63 5.83 7.55 -14.37
CA ALA A 63 5.95 8.90 -13.82
C ALA A 63 6.08 8.88 -12.28
N PRO A 64 6.62 9.95 -11.65
CA PRO A 64 6.64 10.09 -10.20
C PRO A 64 5.23 10.09 -9.60
N SER A 65 5.06 9.47 -8.44
CA SER A 65 3.80 9.55 -7.70
C SER A 65 3.56 10.97 -7.17
N PRO A 66 2.35 11.55 -7.34
CA PRO A 66 2.06 12.89 -6.85
C PRO A 66 2.06 12.94 -5.32
N ALA A 67 2.62 14.00 -4.75
CA ALA A 67 2.67 14.24 -3.31
C ALA A 67 1.51 15.10 -2.79
N SER A 68 0.69 15.63 -3.68
CA SER A 68 -0.50 16.43 -3.37
C SER A 68 -1.56 16.24 -4.43
N PHE A 69 -2.79 16.64 -4.14
CA PHE A 69 -3.88 16.64 -5.14
C PHE A 69 -3.54 17.54 -6.34
N ALA A 70 -2.97 18.71 -6.10
CA ALA A 70 -2.60 19.66 -7.15
C ALA A 70 -1.50 19.12 -8.10
N ALA A 71 -0.73 18.11 -7.67
CA ALA A 71 0.29 17.48 -8.49
C ALA A 71 -0.24 16.30 -9.33
N VAL A 72 -1.50 15.93 -9.20
CA VAL A 72 -2.13 14.85 -10.01
C VAL A 72 -2.32 15.38 -11.43
N GLU A 73 -1.87 14.60 -12.42
CA GLU A 73 -2.02 14.97 -13.84
C GLU A 73 -3.51 15.11 -14.22
N GLY A 74 -3.85 16.18 -14.99
CA GLY A 74 -5.23 16.45 -15.41
C GLY A 74 -5.92 15.26 -16.06
N ARG A 75 -5.23 14.53 -16.93
CA ARG A 75 -5.76 13.33 -17.59
C ARG A 75 -6.15 12.19 -16.62
N ILE A 76 -5.52 12.11 -15.45
CA ILE A 76 -5.92 11.15 -14.41
C ILE A 76 -7.21 11.62 -13.76
N LEU A 77 -7.33 12.93 -13.49
CA LEU A 77 -8.56 13.52 -12.91
C LEU A 77 -9.75 13.45 -13.88
N GLU A 78 -9.51 13.61 -15.18
CA GLU A 78 -10.54 13.45 -16.22
C GLU A 78 -11.03 12.01 -16.39
N GLY A 79 -10.22 11.03 -15.99
CA GLY A 79 -10.52 9.62 -16.11
C GLY A 79 -11.22 8.98 -14.91
N VAL A 80 -11.62 9.75 -13.89
CA VAL A 80 -12.27 9.24 -12.66
C VAL A 80 -13.62 9.88 -12.45
N ASP A 81 -14.55 9.13 -11.86
CA ASP A 81 -15.89 9.64 -11.55
C ASP A 81 -15.89 10.60 -10.37
N VAL A 82 -14.97 10.40 -9.41
CA VAL A 82 -14.83 11.22 -8.21
C VAL A 82 -13.36 11.38 -7.85
N ALA A 83 -12.96 12.59 -7.54
CA ALA A 83 -11.65 12.91 -7.00
C ALA A 83 -11.79 13.57 -5.62
N VAL A 84 -11.01 13.09 -4.65
CA VAL A 84 -11.03 13.62 -3.28
C VAL A 84 -9.74 14.36 -3.02
N ASP A 85 -9.82 15.66 -2.81
CA ASP A 85 -8.69 16.46 -2.36
C ASP A 85 -8.52 16.32 -0.84
N ALA A 86 -7.50 15.62 -0.43
CA ALA A 86 -7.09 15.47 0.97
C ALA A 86 -5.80 16.27 1.29
N GLY A 87 -5.41 17.19 0.41
CA GLY A 87 -4.22 18.02 0.55
C GLY A 87 -2.92 17.26 0.20
N GLU A 88 -1.87 17.55 0.95
CA GLU A 88 -0.56 16.90 0.79
C GLU A 88 -0.53 15.51 1.44
N THR A 89 0.21 14.60 0.81
CA THR A 89 0.47 13.29 1.41
C THR A 89 1.59 13.41 2.45
N PRO A 90 1.36 13.00 3.73
CA PRO A 90 2.37 13.12 4.79
C PRO A 90 3.67 12.37 4.47
N CYS A 91 3.55 11.24 3.80
CA CYS A 91 4.68 10.45 3.29
C CYS A 91 4.80 10.70 1.79
N ARG A 92 5.80 11.46 1.36
CA ARG A 92 6.07 11.72 -0.07
C ARG A 92 6.54 10.47 -0.81
N ASP A 93 7.01 9.45 -0.07
CA ASP A 93 7.48 8.19 -0.63
C ASP A 93 6.39 7.12 -0.63
N ALA A 94 6.49 6.24 -1.61
CA ALA A 94 5.65 5.04 -1.68
C ALA A 94 5.91 4.11 -0.48
N SER A 95 4.99 3.19 -0.19
CA SER A 95 5.18 2.19 0.87
C SER A 95 6.34 1.24 0.55
N THR A 96 7.04 0.77 1.58
CA THR A 96 7.96 -0.36 1.46
C THR A 96 7.16 -1.62 1.24
N ILE A 97 7.57 -2.44 0.25
CA ILE A 97 6.90 -3.69 -0.11
C ILE A 97 7.78 -4.85 0.33
N VAL A 98 7.20 -5.76 1.11
CA VAL A 98 7.88 -6.97 1.56
C VAL A 98 7.12 -8.23 1.16
N SER A 99 7.85 -9.33 1.02
CA SER A 99 7.34 -10.69 0.81
C SER A 99 8.00 -11.65 1.78
N PHE A 100 7.32 -12.74 2.10
CA PHE A 100 7.82 -13.87 2.89
C PHE A 100 7.90 -15.16 2.06
N GLN A 101 8.05 -15.04 0.76
CA GLN A 101 8.24 -16.20 -0.11
C GLN A 101 9.65 -16.78 0.07
N HIS A 102 9.79 -18.10 -0.17
CA HIS A 102 11.07 -18.82 -0.10
C HIS A 102 11.76 -18.86 1.28
N GLY A 103 10.97 -18.78 2.37
CA GLY A 103 11.48 -19.03 3.74
C GLY A 103 12.15 -17.85 4.43
N GLY A 104 12.10 -16.64 3.85
CA GLY A 104 12.67 -15.44 4.47
C GLY A 104 11.97 -14.15 4.09
N LEU A 105 12.30 -13.07 4.81
CA LEU A 105 11.88 -11.73 4.43
C LEU A 105 12.63 -11.28 3.17
N GLN A 106 11.89 -10.79 2.20
CA GLN A 106 12.44 -10.11 1.02
C GLN A 106 11.83 -8.72 0.91
N ILE A 107 12.67 -7.70 0.72
CA ILE A 107 12.22 -6.33 0.42
C ILE A 107 12.15 -6.21 -1.10
N LEU A 108 10.92 -6.20 -1.64
CA LEU A 108 10.68 -6.08 -3.08
C LEU A 108 10.81 -4.64 -3.57
N ARG A 109 10.52 -3.68 -2.71
CA ARG A 109 10.70 -2.25 -2.96
C ARG A 109 10.98 -1.54 -1.64
N GLN A 110 12.07 -0.78 -1.59
CA GLN A 110 12.31 0.17 -0.50
C GLN A 110 11.43 1.39 -0.71
N GLY A 111 10.75 1.82 0.35
CA GLY A 111 9.91 3.02 0.39
C GLY A 111 10.05 3.73 1.72
N ALA A 112 9.00 4.40 2.17
CA ALA A 112 9.00 5.26 3.36
C ALA A 112 9.33 4.53 4.69
N LEU A 113 9.05 3.22 4.81
CA LEU A 113 9.43 2.45 5.99
C LEU A 113 10.85 1.88 5.79
N PRO A 114 11.88 2.28 6.58
CA PRO A 114 13.24 1.79 6.43
C PRO A 114 13.37 0.28 6.65
N ALA A 115 14.27 -0.38 5.92
CA ALA A 115 14.59 -1.80 6.09
C ALA A 115 15.01 -2.13 7.52
N SER A 116 15.84 -1.27 8.12
CA SER A 116 16.31 -1.41 9.50
C SER A 116 15.17 -1.44 10.53
N GLU A 117 14.10 -0.69 10.29
CA GLU A 117 12.91 -0.72 11.15
C GLU A 117 12.17 -2.04 11.03
N ILE A 118 12.07 -2.59 9.82
CA ILE A 118 11.45 -3.89 9.56
C ILE A 118 12.25 -5.00 10.25
N GLU A 119 13.58 -4.98 10.11
CA GLU A 119 14.50 -5.93 10.76
C GLU A 119 14.41 -5.83 12.28
N ARG A 120 14.37 -4.62 12.84
CA ARG A 120 14.19 -4.39 14.27
C ARG A 120 12.90 -5.01 14.77
N VAL A 121 11.79 -4.82 14.06
CA VAL A 121 10.48 -5.39 14.41
C VAL A 121 10.49 -6.93 14.36
N LEU A 122 11.26 -7.53 13.46
CA LEU A 122 11.37 -8.98 13.35
C LEU A 122 12.29 -9.59 14.41
N SER A 123 13.33 -8.87 14.81
CA SER A 123 14.32 -9.32 15.80
C SER A 123 13.85 -9.15 17.24
N ASP A 124 12.82 -8.31 17.48
CA ASP A 124 12.29 -8.04 18.81
C ASP A 124 11.23 -9.13 19.16
N PRO A 125 11.56 -10.07 20.06
CA PRO A 125 10.60 -11.07 20.48
C PRO A 125 9.40 -10.36 21.13
N MET A 126 8.21 -10.69 20.70
CA MET A 126 6.98 -10.20 21.30
C MET A 126 6.97 -10.55 22.82
N GLN A 127 6.99 -9.51 23.65
CA GLN A 127 6.42 -9.61 24.99
C GLN A 127 4.90 -9.73 24.90
#